data_fd3b7217955f60cb0f0db9049de8dee1
#
_entry.id   fd3b7217955f60cb0f0db9049de8dee1
#
_cell.length_a   1.000
_cell.length_b   1.000
_cell.length_c   1.000
_cell.angle_alpha   90.00
_cell.angle_beta   90.00
_cell.angle_gamma   90.00
#
_symmetry.space_group_name_H-M   'P 1'
#
loop_
_entity.id
_entity.type
_entity.pdbx_description
1 polymer ?
#
loop_
_entity_poly.entity_id
_entity_poly.type
_entity_poly.pdbx_seq_one_letter_code
_entity_poly.pdbx_strand_id
1 'polypeptide(L)'
;MRILQISDFHLRGDGKKSFQVVDTADYLKDAKAHLDHVFALSGQKPDVIVVTGDIADSGDETAYHMVYEALSGFNVPVYAVPGNHDRRDRMVRILKGWTVVNPETAPFLCYAVARDGVRLVFLDTLEPGSHAGHMREAELTWLDRELQSHQNEPTLIFMHHPPLVTGLGAMDEPFENREGLRSVIEKAPWVRLCCGHMHRPIFSMWAGVPCVTAPAASMQIELDFTPEGGDTFRMETPGFLLHDFEDGVFNTHVCQIYKRTEFDGPYPFAGKVNPTED
;
A
#
# COMPACT_ATOMS: atom_id res chain seq x y z
N MET A 1 -2.28 15.35 -8.83
CA MET A 1 -3.03 14.12 -8.46
C MET A 1 -2.51 13.59 -7.14
N ARG A 2 -3.40 13.31 -6.18
CA ARG A 2 -3.04 12.76 -4.86
C ARG A 2 -3.58 11.35 -4.69
N ILE A 3 -2.71 10.43 -4.28
CA ILE A 3 -3.03 9.02 -4.10
C ILE A 3 -2.69 8.65 -2.66
N LEU A 4 -3.70 8.24 -1.90
CA LEU A 4 -3.50 7.69 -0.56
C LEU A 4 -3.26 6.20 -0.69
N GLN A 5 -2.09 5.72 -0.26
CA GLN A 5 -1.78 4.29 -0.13
C GLN A 5 -1.86 3.88 1.33
N ILE A 6 -2.73 2.91 1.63
CA ILE A 6 -2.89 2.33 2.97
C ILE A 6 -2.78 0.81 2.87
N SER A 7 -2.25 0.16 3.89
CA SER A 7 -1.85 -1.24 3.81
C SER A 7 -1.96 -1.97 5.15
N ASP A 8 -2.00 -3.29 5.12
CA ASP A 8 -1.72 -4.16 6.27
C ASP A 8 -2.66 -3.88 7.45
N PHE A 9 -3.95 -3.96 7.21
CA PHE A 9 -4.99 -3.82 8.23
C PHE A 9 -5.08 -5.05 9.15
N HIS A 10 -4.88 -6.25 8.60
CA HIS A 10 -5.03 -7.54 9.30
C HIS A 10 -6.32 -7.65 10.10
N LEU A 11 -7.43 -7.25 9.49
CA LEU A 11 -8.73 -7.22 10.15
C LEU A 11 -9.24 -8.63 10.46
N ARG A 12 -9.87 -8.75 11.61
CA ARG A 12 -10.63 -9.97 12.02
C ARG A 12 -12.10 -9.64 12.15
N GLY A 13 -12.92 -10.38 11.39
CA GLY A 13 -14.37 -10.24 11.44
C GLY A 13 -15.04 -10.99 12.59
N ASP A 14 -14.30 -11.85 13.28
CA ASP A 14 -14.81 -12.64 14.41
C ASP A 14 -14.77 -11.89 15.76
N GLY A 15 -14.36 -10.63 15.75
CA GLY A 15 -14.24 -9.78 16.94
C GLY A 15 -13.07 -10.12 17.85
N LYS A 16 -12.20 -11.05 17.45
CA LYS A 16 -10.99 -11.37 18.20
C LYS A 16 -9.85 -10.43 17.82
N LYS A 17 -8.83 -10.43 18.65
CA LYS A 17 -7.59 -9.70 18.37
C LYS A 17 -6.71 -10.46 17.38
N SER A 18 -6.17 -9.77 16.40
CA SER A 18 -5.14 -10.30 15.53
C SER A 18 -3.85 -10.50 16.33
N PHE A 19 -3.09 -11.53 15.97
CA PHE A 19 -1.88 -11.91 16.72
C PHE A 19 -2.08 -11.94 18.24
N GLN A 20 -3.27 -12.31 18.71
CA GLN A 20 -3.73 -12.43 20.11
C GLN A 20 -3.78 -11.11 20.92
N VAL A 21 -3.19 -10.04 20.47
CA VAL A 21 -3.06 -8.78 21.22
C VAL A 21 -3.54 -7.53 20.48
N VAL A 22 -3.63 -7.54 19.15
CA VAL A 22 -3.94 -6.35 18.33
C VAL A 22 -5.43 -6.24 18.05
N ASP A 23 -6.08 -5.20 18.53
CA ASP A 23 -7.46 -4.85 18.17
C ASP A 23 -7.49 -4.08 16.85
N THR A 24 -7.41 -4.82 15.75
CA THR A 24 -7.34 -4.24 14.39
C THR A 24 -8.64 -3.54 13.99
N ALA A 25 -9.77 -3.92 14.56
CA ALA A 25 -11.04 -3.22 14.34
C ALA A 25 -11.04 -1.81 14.98
N ASP A 26 -10.36 -1.64 16.10
CA ASP A 26 -10.21 -0.32 16.73
C ASP A 26 -9.22 0.56 15.96
N TYR A 27 -8.14 -0.01 15.42
CA TYR A 27 -7.24 0.68 14.49
C TYR A 27 -7.95 1.14 13.22
N LEU A 28 -8.85 0.33 12.63
CA LEU A 28 -9.65 0.76 11.48
C LEU A 28 -10.55 1.95 11.80
N LYS A 29 -11.14 2.00 13.01
CA LYS A 29 -11.94 3.15 13.45
C LYS A 29 -11.08 4.40 13.61
N ASP A 30 -9.88 4.28 14.16
CA ASP A 30 -8.94 5.38 14.29
C ASP A 30 -8.49 5.87 12.89
N ALA A 31 -8.15 4.96 11.98
CA ALA A 31 -7.80 5.29 10.60
C ALA A 31 -8.94 6.05 9.89
N LYS A 32 -10.16 5.52 9.97
CA LYS A 32 -11.32 6.20 9.36
C LYS A 32 -11.55 7.58 9.97
N ALA A 33 -11.55 7.72 11.28
CA ALA A 33 -11.77 8.99 11.95
C ALA A 33 -10.66 10.01 11.62
N HIS A 34 -9.40 9.56 11.55
CA HIS A 34 -8.28 10.39 11.13
C HIS A 34 -8.44 10.90 9.70
N LEU A 35 -8.80 10.01 8.76
CA LEU A 35 -9.03 10.39 7.36
C LEU A 35 -10.25 11.32 7.22
N ASP A 36 -11.34 11.08 7.96
CA ASP A 36 -12.49 11.99 8.00
C ASP A 36 -12.05 13.40 8.44
N HIS A 37 -11.24 13.48 9.47
CA HIS A 37 -10.73 14.77 10.00
C HIS A 37 -9.83 15.48 8.98
N VAL A 38 -8.83 14.78 8.43
CA VAL A 38 -7.89 15.36 7.46
C VAL A 38 -8.60 15.81 6.18
N PHE A 39 -9.53 15.03 5.67
CA PHE A 39 -10.26 15.37 4.43
C PHE A 39 -11.26 16.52 4.64
N ALA A 40 -11.77 16.69 5.84
CA ALA A 40 -12.68 17.79 6.15
C ALA A 40 -11.95 19.15 6.28
N LEU A 41 -10.71 19.16 6.81
CA LEU A 41 -10.02 20.40 7.18
C LEU A 41 -9.50 21.22 6.00
N SER A 42 -9.24 20.66 4.83
CA SER A 42 -8.36 21.37 3.91
C SER A 42 -8.66 21.20 2.42
N GLY A 43 -9.76 20.57 2.06
CA GLY A 43 -9.96 20.17 0.66
C GLY A 43 -8.83 19.24 0.16
N GLN A 44 -8.10 18.60 1.09
CA GLN A 44 -6.98 17.68 0.80
C GLN A 44 -7.44 16.23 0.63
N LYS A 45 -8.68 16.04 0.24
CA LYS A 45 -9.19 14.73 -0.15
C LYS A 45 -8.33 14.16 -1.26
N PRO A 46 -7.89 12.90 -1.17
CA PRO A 46 -7.14 12.29 -2.26
C PRO A 46 -8.05 12.06 -3.47
N ASP A 47 -7.45 12.01 -4.65
CA ASP A 47 -8.16 11.66 -5.89
C ASP A 47 -8.43 10.17 -5.99
N VAL A 48 -7.59 9.35 -5.32
CA VAL A 48 -7.65 7.88 -5.30
C VAL A 48 -7.16 7.36 -3.95
N ILE A 49 -7.78 6.28 -3.48
CA ILE A 49 -7.26 5.45 -2.39
C ILE A 49 -6.79 4.12 -2.97
N VAL A 50 -5.62 3.66 -2.56
CA VAL A 50 -5.07 2.35 -2.91
C VAL A 50 -4.82 1.54 -1.65
N VAL A 51 -5.35 0.32 -1.60
CA VAL A 51 -5.10 -0.64 -0.53
C VAL A 51 -4.11 -1.69 -1.03
N THR A 52 -2.91 -1.72 -0.43
CA THR A 52 -1.82 -2.59 -0.90
C THR A 52 -1.74 -3.92 -0.14
N GLY A 53 -2.90 -4.53 0.11
CA GLY A 53 -3.01 -5.91 0.59
C GLY A 53 -3.10 -6.05 2.11
N ASP A 54 -3.18 -7.31 2.53
CA ASP A 54 -3.36 -7.75 3.90
C ASP A 54 -4.53 -7.05 4.61
N ILE A 55 -5.67 -7.01 3.89
CA ILE A 55 -6.91 -6.44 4.39
C ILE A 55 -7.47 -7.28 5.55
N ALA A 56 -7.53 -8.58 5.33
CA ALA A 56 -8.02 -9.54 6.31
C ALA A 56 -6.87 -10.40 6.86
N ASP A 57 -6.88 -10.69 8.16
CA ASP A 57 -5.87 -11.53 8.83
C ASP A 57 -5.82 -12.98 8.31
N SER A 58 -6.94 -13.48 7.79
CA SER A 58 -7.08 -14.84 7.25
C SER A 58 -8.11 -14.93 6.12
N GLY A 59 -8.27 -13.89 5.36
CA GLY A 59 -9.23 -13.81 4.26
C GLY A 59 -10.71 -13.81 4.70
N ASP A 60 -11.02 -13.43 5.92
CA ASP A 60 -12.38 -13.38 6.47
C ASP A 60 -13.26 -12.38 5.70
N GLU A 61 -14.47 -12.83 5.31
CA GLU A 61 -15.42 -12.02 4.56
C GLU A 61 -15.89 -10.78 5.32
N THR A 62 -16.12 -10.90 6.62
CA THR A 62 -16.54 -9.77 7.46
C THR A 62 -15.48 -8.68 7.49
N ALA A 63 -14.19 -9.06 7.51
CA ALA A 63 -13.08 -8.13 7.44
C ALA A 63 -13.10 -7.29 6.14
N TYR A 64 -13.38 -7.92 5.00
CA TYR A 64 -13.52 -7.18 3.74
C TYR A 64 -14.71 -6.22 3.74
N HIS A 65 -15.84 -6.62 4.33
CA HIS A 65 -17.00 -5.73 4.49
C HIS A 65 -16.66 -4.53 5.37
N MET A 66 -15.95 -4.73 6.48
CA MET A 66 -15.56 -3.65 7.38
C MET A 66 -14.71 -2.59 6.68
N VAL A 67 -13.68 -2.99 5.93
CA VAL A 67 -12.83 -2.01 5.21
C VAL A 67 -13.58 -1.37 4.06
N TYR A 68 -14.43 -2.15 3.35
CA TYR A 68 -15.25 -1.62 2.27
C TYR A 68 -16.17 -0.49 2.78
N GLU A 69 -16.88 -0.71 3.88
CA GLU A 69 -17.75 0.30 4.51
C GLU A 69 -16.95 1.52 4.98
N ALA A 70 -15.79 1.30 5.60
CA ALA A 70 -14.96 2.38 6.12
C ALA A 70 -14.44 3.31 5.02
N LEU A 71 -13.96 2.78 3.89
CA LEU A 71 -13.29 3.56 2.85
C LEU A 71 -14.24 4.03 1.73
N SER A 72 -15.30 3.28 1.41
CA SER A 72 -16.27 3.69 0.38
C SER A 72 -17.00 5.00 0.73
N GLY A 73 -17.14 5.31 2.02
CA GLY A 73 -17.78 6.54 2.49
C GLY A 73 -17.05 7.84 2.06
N PHE A 74 -15.80 7.75 1.63
CA PHE A 74 -15.06 8.93 1.19
C PHE A 74 -15.44 9.43 -0.21
N ASN A 75 -16.24 8.68 -0.98
CA ASN A 75 -16.66 9.04 -2.33
C ASN A 75 -15.47 9.40 -3.26
N VAL A 76 -14.42 8.60 -3.20
CA VAL A 76 -13.29 8.57 -4.14
C VAL A 76 -13.12 7.16 -4.66
N PRO A 77 -12.58 6.95 -5.85
CA PRO A 77 -12.22 5.62 -6.32
C PRO A 77 -11.25 4.95 -5.36
N VAL A 78 -11.52 3.67 -5.08
CA VAL A 78 -10.62 2.81 -4.30
C VAL A 78 -10.18 1.65 -5.18
N TYR A 79 -8.89 1.34 -5.15
CA TYR A 79 -8.30 0.19 -5.82
C TYR A 79 -7.55 -0.68 -4.81
N ALA A 80 -7.45 -1.98 -5.06
CA ALA A 80 -6.79 -2.90 -4.15
C ALA A 80 -6.00 -3.98 -4.87
N VAL A 81 -4.90 -4.42 -4.26
CA VAL A 81 -4.20 -5.65 -4.60
C VAL A 81 -4.27 -6.61 -3.40
N PRO A 82 -4.21 -7.93 -3.62
CA PRO A 82 -4.18 -8.88 -2.51
C PRO A 82 -2.80 -8.95 -1.86
N GLY A 83 -2.77 -9.14 -0.53
CA GLY A 83 -1.60 -9.57 0.21
C GLY A 83 -1.63 -11.07 0.49
N ASN A 84 -0.62 -11.58 1.19
CA ASN A 84 -0.50 -13.03 1.47
C ASN A 84 -1.57 -13.56 2.47
N HIS A 85 -2.19 -12.70 3.26
CA HIS A 85 -3.29 -13.04 4.14
C HIS A 85 -4.67 -12.98 3.44
N ASP A 86 -4.73 -12.44 2.22
CA ASP A 86 -5.99 -12.22 1.51
C ASP A 86 -6.45 -13.42 0.67
N ARG A 87 -7.68 -13.31 0.17
CA ARG A 87 -8.28 -14.27 -0.76
C ARG A 87 -8.89 -13.56 -1.97
N ARG A 88 -8.34 -13.85 -3.16
CA ARG A 88 -8.77 -13.25 -4.45
C ARG A 88 -10.27 -13.37 -4.69
N ASP A 89 -10.82 -14.59 -4.50
CA ASP A 89 -12.23 -14.89 -4.73
C ASP A 89 -13.16 -14.02 -3.86
N ARG A 90 -12.77 -13.79 -2.61
CA ARG A 90 -13.52 -12.96 -1.66
C ARG A 90 -13.35 -11.47 -1.98
N MET A 91 -12.15 -11.01 -2.29
CA MET A 91 -11.90 -9.63 -2.69
C MET A 91 -12.74 -9.24 -3.92
N VAL A 92 -12.71 -10.04 -4.98
CA VAL A 92 -13.49 -9.78 -6.21
C VAL A 92 -14.98 -9.69 -5.91
N ARG A 93 -15.49 -10.56 -5.04
CA ARG A 93 -16.92 -10.61 -4.72
C ARG A 93 -17.38 -9.49 -3.80
N ILE A 94 -16.57 -9.12 -2.80
CA ILE A 94 -16.98 -8.20 -1.72
C ILE A 94 -16.52 -6.78 -2.03
N LEU A 95 -15.27 -6.59 -2.46
CA LEU A 95 -14.70 -5.28 -2.75
C LEU A 95 -15.03 -4.85 -4.20
N LYS A 96 -16.32 -4.80 -4.51
CA LYS A 96 -16.81 -4.50 -5.86
C LYS A 96 -16.29 -3.17 -6.38
N GLY A 97 -15.60 -3.22 -7.52
CA GLY A 97 -15.03 -2.05 -8.18
C GLY A 97 -13.65 -1.63 -7.64
N TRP A 98 -13.14 -2.27 -6.58
CA TRP A 98 -11.78 -2.02 -6.07
C TRP A 98 -10.73 -2.89 -6.75
N THR A 99 -11.15 -4.02 -7.32
CA THR A 99 -10.31 -4.92 -8.10
C THR A 99 -10.88 -5.07 -9.50
N VAL A 100 -10.02 -5.28 -10.48
CA VAL A 100 -10.40 -5.55 -11.86
C VAL A 100 -9.87 -6.92 -12.27
N VAL A 101 -10.75 -7.79 -12.75
CA VAL A 101 -10.36 -9.07 -13.33
C VAL A 101 -9.98 -8.85 -14.78
N ASN A 102 -8.69 -8.89 -15.07
CA ASN A 102 -8.17 -8.80 -16.42
C ASN A 102 -8.14 -10.20 -17.05
N PRO A 103 -8.81 -10.43 -18.20
CA PRO A 103 -8.84 -11.75 -18.83
C PRO A 103 -7.45 -12.31 -19.20
N GLU A 104 -6.47 -11.45 -19.42
CA GLU A 104 -5.12 -11.86 -19.82
C GLU A 104 -4.28 -12.38 -18.65
N THR A 105 -4.59 -11.98 -17.45
CA THR A 105 -3.88 -12.38 -16.22
C THR A 105 -4.73 -13.23 -15.29
N ALA A 106 -6.03 -13.40 -15.59
CA ALA A 106 -6.94 -14.15 -14.74
C ALA A 106 -6.42 -15.57 -14.45
N PRO A 107 -6.55 -16.06 -13.21
CA PRO A 107 -7.34 -15.51 -12.10
C PRO A 107 -6.62 -14.47 -11.25
N PHE A 108 -5.44 -14.01 -11.64
CA PHE A 108 -4.65 -13.03 -10.90
C PHE A 108 -5.16 -11.60 -11.14
N LEU A 109 -5.11 -10.77 -10.11
CA LEU A 109 -5.66 -9.42 -10.12
C LEU A 109 -4.59 -8.40 -10.56
N CYS A 110 -4.08 -8.57 -11.79
CA CYS A 110 -3.17 -7.62 -12.43
C CYS A 110 -3.96 -6.76 -13.43
N TYR A 111 -3.95 -5.44 -13.22
CA TYR A 111 -4.69 -4.50 -14.04
C TYR A 111 -4.04 -3.11 -14.03
N ALA A 112 -4.46 -2.24 -14.93
CA ALA A 112 -4.00 -0.86 -14.97
C ALA A 112 -5.18 0.11 -15.15
N VAL A 113 -5.03 1.33 -14.62
CA VAL A 113 -6.00 2.42 -14.72
C VAL A 113 -5.25 3.71 -15.02
N ALA A 114 -5.67 4.45 -16.04
CA ALA A 114 -5.17 5.80 -16.29
C ALA A 114 -6.10 6.82 -15.61
N ARG A 115 -5.52 7.76 -14.87
CA ARG A 115 -6.28 8.79 -14.18
C ARG A 115 -5.47 10.08 -14.03
N ASP A 116 -6.04 11.19 -14.46
CA ASP A 116 -5.49 12.54 -14.32
C ASP A 116 -4.01 12.65 -14.76
N GLY A 117 -3.66 11.96 -15.86
CA GLY A 117 -2.31 11.98 -16.43
C GLY A 117 -1.30 11.06 -15.72
N VAL A 118 -1.76 10.24 -14.78
CA VAL A 118 -0.94 9.23 -14.08
C VAL A 118 -1.48 7.84 -14.39
N ARG A 119 -0.61 6.90 -14.65
CA ARG A 119 -0.92 5.48 -14.78
C ARG A 119 -0.71 4.76 -13.46
N LEU A 120 -1.74 4.05 -13.01
CA LEU A 120 -1.72 3.20 -11.83
C LEU A 120 -1.76 1.76 -12.32
N VAL A 121 -0.72 1.00 -12.02
CA VAL A 121 -0.60 -0.42 -12.33
C VAL A 121 -0.69 -1.22 -11.04
N PHE A 122 -1.46 -2.28 -11.05
CA PHE A 122 -1.73 -3.13 -9.90
C PHE A 122 -1.26 -4.55 -10.19
N LEU A 123 -0.41 -5.09 -9.33
CA LEU A 123 0.18 -6.42 -9.47
C LEU A 123 -0.24 -7.31 -8.31
N ASP A 124 -0.73 -8.47 -8.65
CA ASP A 124 -1.09 -9.53 -7.72
C ASP A 124 0.12 -10.43 -7.46
N THR A 125 0.73 -10.28 -6.32
CA THR A 125 1.91 -11.06 -5.92
C THR A 125 1.59 -12.18 -4.92
N LEU A 126 0.30 -12.43 -4.64
CA LEU A 126 -0.13 -13.47 -3.72
C LEU A 126 0.19 -14.87 -4.26
N GLU A 127 0.87 -15.69 -3.46
CA GLU A 127 0.99 -17.15 -3.65
C GLU A 127 0.26 -17.86 -2.50
N PRO A 128 -0.79 -18.64 -2.79
CA PRO A 128 -1.58 -19.29 -1.74
C PRO A 128 -0.72 -20.20 -0.85
N GLY A 129 -0.76 -19.95 0.46
CA GLY A 129 -0.01 -20.74 1.45
C GLY A 129 1.47 -20.36 1.58
N SER A 130 1.90 -19.27 0.95
CA SER A 130 3.23 -18.69 1.09
C SER A 130 3.13 -17.26 1.63
N HIS A 131 4.13 -16.83 2.40
CA HIS A 131 4.34 -15.42 2.73
C HIS A 131 5.18 -14.71 1.66
N ALA A 132 5.86 -15.45 0.80
CA ALA A 132 6.68 -14.91 -0.29
C ALA A 132 5.81 -14.38 -1.44
N GLY A 133 6.27 -13.31 -2.07
CA GLY A 133 5.66 -12.80 -3.30
C GLY A 133 6.05 -13.64 -4.52
N HIS A 134 5.17 -13.67 -5.53
CA HIS A 134 5.42 -14.38 -6.78
C HIS A 134 4.88 -13.61 -7.99
N MET A 135 5.66 -13.51 -9.04
CA MET A 135 5.23 -13.01 -10.37
C MET A 135 5.37 -14.12 -11.41
N ARG A 136 4.27 -14.49 -12.04
CA ARG A 136 4.23 -15.56 -13.03
C ARG A 136 4.52 -15.01 -14.44
N GLU A 137 4.96 -15.87 -15.35
CA GLU A 137 5.34 -15.46 -16.71
C GLU A 137 4.22 -14.71 -17.48
N ALA A 138 2.96 -15.10 -17.29
CA ALA A 138 1.83 -14.43 -17.94
C ALA A 138 1.66 -12.99 -17.40
N GLU A 139 1.82 -12.79 -16.10
CA GLU A 139 1.74 -11.48 -15.46
C GLU A 139 2.91 -10.58 -15.89
N LEU A 140 4.12 -11.14 -15.98
CA LEU A 140 5.30 -10.41 -16.46
C LEU A 140 5.17 -10.03 -17.94
N THR A 141 4.66 -10.93 -18.76
CA THR A 141 4.41 -10.65 -20.19
C THR A 141 3.39 -9.54 -20.36
N TRP A 142 2.31 -9.57 -19.59
CA TRP A 142 1.31 -8.51 -19.57
C TRP A 142 1.91 -7.17 -19.10
N LEU A 143 2.68 -7.19 -17.99
CA LEU A 143 3.30 -5.99 -17.43
C LEU A 143 4.29 -5.36 -18.42
N ASP A 144 5.17 -6.14 -19.05
CA ASP A 144 6.13 -5.63 -20.03
C ASP A 144 5.38 -4.92 -21.17
N ARG A 145 4.34 -5.55 -21.73
CA ARG A 145 3.54 -4.94 -22.79
C ARG A 145 2.81 -3.68 -22.32
N GLU A 146 2.23 -3.70 -21.12
CA GLU A 146 1.54 -2.54 -20.54
C GLU A 146 2.48 -1.35 -20.39
N LEU A 147 3.67 -1.56 -19.84
CA LEU A 147 4.65 -0.49 -19.67
C LEU A 147 5.22 -0.01 -21.01
N GLN A 148 5.53 -0.91 -21.96
CA GLN A 148 6.06 -0.52 -23.27
C GLN A 148 5.02 0.25 -24.11
N SER A 149 3.74 -0.03 -23.93
CA SER A 149 2.66 0.69 -24.62
C SER A 149 2.43 2.10 -24.08
N HIS A 150 2.93 2.41 -22.88
CA HIS A 150 2.69 3.67 -22.16
C HIS A 150 3.99 4.29 -21.66
N GLN A 151 5.01 4.26 -22.52
CA GLN A 151 6.32 4.85 -22.23
C GLN A 151 6.20 6.34 -21.92
N ASN A 152 6.94 6.77 -20.90
CA ASN A 152 6.98 8.16 -20.43
C ASN A 152 5.68 8.67 -19.77
N GLU A 153 4.65 7.84 -19.59
CA GLU A 153 3.56 8.20 -18.70
C GLU A 153 4.01 8.06 -17.24
N PRO A 154 3.83 9.07 -16.40
CA PRO A 154 4.08 8.93 -14.96
C PRO A 154 3.34 7.72 -14.40
N THR A 155 4.07 6.74 -13.87
CA THR A 155 3.49 5.45 -13.50
C THR A 155 3.85 5.05 -12.08
N LEU A 156 2.83 4.70 -11.29
CA LEU A 156 3.00 4.02 -10.00
C LEU A 156 2.54 2.56 -10.14
N ILE A 157 3.38 1.64 -9.70
CA ILE A 157 3.09 0.21 -9.66
C ILE A 157 2.83 -0.17 -8.20
N PHE A 158 1.61 -0.61 -7.91
CA PHE A 158 1.19 -1.06 -6.59
C PHE A 158 1.19 -2.58 -6.52
N MET A 159 1.84 -3.11 -5.52
CA MET A 159 1.92 -4.55 -5.23
C MET A 159 2.05 -4.75 -3.72
N HIS A 160 1.76 -5.94 -3.22
CA HIS A 160 1.91 -6.18 -1.78
C HIS A 160 3.36 -6.44 -1.40
N HIS A 161 3.97 -7.50 -1.93
CA HIS A 161 5.33 -7.89 -1.56
C HIS A 161 6.38 -7.05 -2.28
N PRO A 162 7.32 -6.41 -1.56
CA PRO A 162 8.43 -5.71 -2.20
C PRO A 162 9.45 -6.72 -2.78
N PRO A 163 10.00 -6.47 -3.97
CA PRO A 163 10.95 -7.38 -4.59
C PRO A 163 12.41 -7.15 -4.13
N LEU A 164 12.58 -6.52 -2.99
CA LEU A 164 13.89 -6.15 -2.44
C LEU A 164 14.17 -6.86 -1.11
N VAL A 165 15.43 -6.91 -0.72
CA VAL A 165 15.85 -7.36 0.60
C VAL A 165 16.00 -6.13 1.49
N THR A 166 15.35 -6.14 2.65
CA THR A 166 15.29 -5.00 3.58
C THR A 166 16.25 -5.11 4.75
N GLY A 167 16.70 -6.32 5.05
CA GLY A 167 17.52 -6.64 6.23
C GLY A 167 16.69 -6.98 7.47
N LEU A 168 15.36 -7.09 7.34
CA LEU A 168 14.45 -7.40 8.45
C LEU A 168 14.23 -8.94 8.60
N GLY A 169 15.31 -9.72 8.50
CA GLY A 169 15.31 -11.15 8.84
C GLY A 169 14.18 -11.95 8.20
N ALA A 170 13.27 -12.45 9.01
CA ALA A 170 12.17 -13.32 8.57
C ALA A 170 11.18 -12.64 7.60
N MET A 171 11.14 -11.32 7.54
CA MET A 171 10.29 -10.61 6.56
C MET A 171 10.89 -10.58 5.15
N ASP A 172 12.17 -10.93 4.99
CA ASP A 172 12.87 -10.97 3.71
C ASP A 172 12.73 -12.32 3.01
N GLU A 173 11.53 -12.88 2.95
CA GLU A 173 11.27 -14.11 2.22
C GLU A 173 11.62 -13.97 0.72
N PRO A 174 12.08 -15.05 0.06
CA PRO A 174 12.41 -15.02 -1.36
C PRO A 174 11.21 -14.63 -2.22
N PHE A 175 11.33 -13.55 -3.01
CA PHE A 175 10.34 -13.19 -4.01
C PHE A 175 10.55 -14.09 -5.24
N GLU A 176 9.57 -14.96 -5.55
CA GLU A 176 9.65 -15.87 -6.67
C GLU A 176 9.57 -15.14 -8.02
N ASN A 177 10.44 -15.52 -8.95
CA ASN A 177 10.63 -14.87 -10.26
C ASN A 177 11.01 -13.38 -10.17
N ARG A 178 11.75 -13.02 -9.13
CA ARG A 178 12.23 -11.64 -8.92
C ARG A 178 13.06 -11.11 -10.09
N GLU A 179 13.88 -11.95 -10.71
CA GLU A 179 14.73 -11.55 -11.83
C GLU A 179 13.91 -11.33 -13.11
N GLY A 180 12.82 -12.05 -13.31
CA GLY A 180 11.86 -11.79 -14.37
C GLY A 180 11.23 -10.40 -14.21
N LEU A 181 10.76 -10.08 -13.00
CA LEU A 181 10.24 -8.75 -12.69
C LEU A 181 11.31 -7.66 -12.87
N ARG A 182 12.55 -7.91 -12.42
CA ARG A 182 13.68 -6.99 -12.63
C ARG A 182 13.87 -6.66 -14.10
N SER A 183 13.89 -7.68 -14.94
CA SER A 183 14.11 -7.51 -16.39
C SER A 183 13.03 -6.69 -17.07
N VAL A 184 11.82 -6.68 -16.55
CA VAL A 184 10.74 -5.81 -17.04
C VAL A 184 10.90 -4.38 -16.53
N ILE A 185 11.17 -4.19 -15.24
CA ILE A 185 11.26 -2.87 -14.61
C ILE A 185 12.48 -2.08 -15.11
N GLU A 186 13.62 -2.72 -15.35
CA GLU A 186 14.84 -2.05 -15.90
C GLU A 186 14.61 -1.39 -17.25
N LYS A 187 13.61 -1.84 -18.02
CA LYS A 187 13.22 -1.22 -19.29
C LYS A 187 12.29 0.00 -19.12
N ALA A 188 11.82 0.25 -17.90
CA ALA A 188 10.82 1.29 -17.60
C ALA A 188 11.30 2.24 -16.47
N PRO A 189 12.35 3.04 -16.69
CA PRO A 189 12.97 3.89 -15.66
C PRO A 189 12.05 5.02 -15.14
N TRP A 190 10.88 5.21 -15.74
CA TRP A 190 9.89 6.23 -15.34
C TRP A 190 8.90 5.74 -14.30
N VAL A 191 8.92 4.45 -13.92
CA VAL A 191 7.99 3.90 -12.93
C VAL A 191 8.51 4.05 -11.49
N ARG A 192 7.60 3.87 -10.53
CA ARG A 192 7.90 3.75 -9.10
C ARG A 192 7.14 2.56 -8.54
N LEU A 193 7.76 1.81 -7.63
CA LEU A 193 7.15 0.69 -6.94
C LEU A 193 6.63 1.14 -5.57
N CYS A 194 5.38 0.79 -5.27
CA CYS A 194 4.68 1.13 -4.04
C CYS A 194 4.15 -0.16 -3.42
N CYS A 195 4.73 -0.61 -2.31
CA CYS A 195 4.50 -1.91 -1.71
C CYS A 195 3.88 -1.81 -0.31
N GLY A 196 3.32 -2.92 0.19
CA GLY A 196 2.92 -3.15 1.58
C GLY A 196 3.86 -4.11 2.28
N HIS A 197 3.30 -5.08 3.01
CA HIS A 197 3.92 -6.27 3.59
C HIS A 197 4.92 -6.03 4.73
N MET A 198 5.80 -5.05 4.59
CA MET A 198 6.88 -4.81 5.57
C MET A 198 6.41 -4.10 6.84
N HIS A 199 5.17 -3.63 6.88
CA HIS A 199 4.59 -2.84 7.98
C HIS A 199 5.48 -1.67 8.44
N ARG A 200 6.38 -1.19 7.58
CA ARG A 200 7.30 -0.07 7.83
C ARG A 200 7.50 0.75 6.57
N PRO A 201 7.65 2.07 6.69
CA PRO A 201 8.06 2.87 5.55
C PRO A 201 9.56 2.63 5.29
N ILE A 202 9.87 1.98 4.16
CA ILE A 202 11.24 1.73 3.71
C ILE A 202 11.38 2.37 2.33
N PHE A 203 12.40 3.21 2.17
CA PHE A 203 12.72 3.87 0.91
C PHE A 203 13.96 3.23 0.32
N SER A 204 13.87 2.77 -0.91
CA SER A 204 14.95 2.07 -1.58
C SER A 204 14.98 2.38 -3.08
N MET A 205 16.02 1.90 -3.74
CA MET A 205 16.11 1.81 -5.20
C MET A 205 16.19 0.34 -5.58
N TRP A 206 15.34 -0.08 -6.49
CA TRP A 206 15.35 -1.45 -7.01
C TRP A 206 15.19 -1.46 -8.53
N ALA A 207 16.00 -2.24 -9.24
CA ALA A 207 16.01 -2.27 -10.72
C ALA A 207 16.10 -0.86 -11.36
N GLY A 208 16.84 0.06 -10.72
CA GLY A 208 17.02 1.44 -11.20
C GLY A 208 15.86 2.39 -10.90
N VAL A 209 14.79 1.97 -10.26
CA VAL A 209 13.62 2.80 -9.94
C VAL A 209 13.38 2.95 -8.44
N PRO A 210 12.74 4.03 -7.98
CA PRO A 210 12.34 4.17 -6.58
C PRO A 210 11.36 3.06 -6.17
N CYS A 211 11.59 2.50 -4.99
CA CYS A 211 10.71 1.52 -4.35
C CYS A 211 10.44 1.95 -2.91
N VAL A 212 9.18 2.01 -2.54
CA VAL A 212 8.75 2.37 -1.18
C VAL A 212 7.77 1.35 -0.63
N THR A 213 7.88 1.02 0.66
CA THR A 213 6.87 0.25 1.39
C THR A 213 6.04 1.17 2.28
N ALA A 214 4.77 0.87 2.44
CA ALA A 214 3.88 1.60 3.34
C ALA A 214 4.06 1.14 4.80
N PRO A 215 3.86 2.03 5.77
CA PRO A 215 3.60 1.61 7.14
C PRO A 215 2.26 0.88 7.21
N ALA A 216 2.10 -0.03 8.16
CA ALA A 216 0.82 -0.68 8.38
C ALA A 216 -0.23 0.28 8.97
N ALA A 217 -1.48 0.06 8.63
CA ALA A 217 -2.61 0.73 9.26
C ALA A 217 -2.91 0.20 10.67
N SER A 218 -2.13 -0.76 11.14
CA SER A 218 -2.22 -1.39 12.46
C SER A 218 -0.87 -1.39 13.19
N MET A 219 -0.28 -2.55 13.49
CA MET A 219 1.02 -2.67 14.15
C MET A 219 2.17 -2.63 13.15
N GLN A 220 3.36 -2.25 13.61
CA GLN A 220 4.56 -2.20 12.80
C GLN A 220 5.50 -3.36 13.14
N ILE A 221 6.17 -3.95 12.15
CA ILE A 221 7.25 -4.95 12.37
C ILE A 221 8.37 -4.29 13.19
N GLU A 222 8.91 -5.00 14.17
CA GLU A 222 10.05 -4.53 14.97
C GLU A 222 11.25 -4.23 14.07
N LEU A 223 11.91 -3.12 14.29
CA LEU A 223 13.15 -2.78 13.61
C LEU A 223 14.32 -3.54 14.25
N ASP A 224 14.49 -4.77 13.79
CA ASP A 224 15.53 -5.66 14.27
C ASP A 224 16.28 -6.28 13.08
N PHE A 225 17.58 -6.00 12.98
CA PHE A 225 18.47 -6.49 11.93
C PHE A 225 19.25 -7.75 12.33
N THR A 226 18.89 -8.38 13.44
CA THR A 226 19.47 -9.70 13.78
C THR A 226 18.93 -10.78 12.85
N PRO A 227 19.60 -11.95 12.74
CA PRO A 227 19.09 -13.05 11.91
C PRO A 227 17.70 -13.54 12.30
N GLU A 228 17.31 -13.33 13.55
CA GLU A 228 15.99 -13.68 14.10
C GLU A 228 14.99 -12.51 14.00
N GLY A 229 15.43 -11.35 13.51
CA GLY A 229 14.58 -10.16 13.32
C GLY A 229 13.45 -10.39 12.33
N GLY A 230 12.39 -9.61 12.45
CA GLY A 230 11.21 -9.71 11.58
C GLY A 230 10.09 -10.62 12.11
N ASP A 231 10.34 -11.40 13.15
CA ASP A 231 9.33 -12.27 13.81
C ASP A 231 8.50 -11.55 14.88
N THR A 232 8.80 -10.30 15.14
CA THR A 232 8.14 -9.53 16.20
C THR A 232 7.60 -8.21 15.67
N PHE A 233 6.61 -7.65 16.38
CA PHE A 233 6.00 -6.38 16.03
C PHE A 233 5.86 -5.48 17.26
N ARG A 234 5.70 -4.18 17.01
CA ARG A 234 5.41 -3.15 18.02
C ARG A 234 4.13 -2.42 17.72
N MET A 235 3.51 -1.91 18.79
CA MET A 235 2.39 -0.95 18.72
C MET A 235 2.92 0.46 18.49
N GLU A 236 3.75 0.64 17.46
CA GLU A 236 4.14 1.97 17.00
C GLU A 236 2.93 2.67 16.35
N THR A 237 3.02 3.97 16.16
CA THR A 237 1.95 4.73 15.51
C THR A 237 1.71 4.19 14.10
N PRO A 238 0.48 3.77 13.75
CA PRO A 238 0.15 3.32 12.41
C PRO A 238 0.19 4.47 11.41
N GLY A 239 0.16 4.15 10.11
CA GLY A 239 0.28 5.20 9.11
C GLY A 239 -0.20 4.81 7.73
N PHE A 240 0.02 5.71 6.79
CA PHE A 240 -0.22 5.55 5.36
C PHE A 240 0.78 6.39 4.56
N LEU A 241 0.84 6.17 3.25
CA LEU A 241 1.58 7.05 2.35
C LEU A 241 0.62 7.94 1.57
N LEU A 242 1.03 9.19 1.34
CA LEU A 242 0.37 10.09 0.42
C LEU A 242 1.34 10.41 -0.71
N HIS A 243 1.03 9.93 -1.92
CA HIS A 243 1.76 10.25 -3.13
C HIS A 243 1.10 11.45 -3.79
N ASP A 244 1.86 12.50 -4.01
CA ASP A 244 1.39 13.70 -4.71
C ASP A 244 2.16 13.85 -6.02
N PHE A 245 1.42 13.95 -7.12
CA PHE A 245 1.98 14.18 -8.44
C PHE A 245 1.57 15.55 -8.93
N GLU A 246 2.55 16.43 -9.09
CA GLU A 246 2.38 17.78 -9.60
C GLU A 246 3.60 18.18 -10.44
N ASP A 247 3.37 18.82 -11.57
CA ASP A 247 4.41 19.34 -12.48
C ASP A 247 5.49 18.30 -12.88
N GLY A 248 5.10 17.05 -13.07
CA GLY A 248 6.00 15.96 -13.44
C GLY A 248 6.78 15.35 -12.28
N VAL A 249 6.53 15.79 -11.05
CA VAL A 249 7.23 15.32 -9.85
C VAL A 249 6.30 14.51 -8.98
N PHE A 250 6.77 13.34 -8.52
CA PHE A 250 6.13 12.59 -7.45
C PHE A 250 6.81 12.89 -6.11
N ASN A 251 6.02 13.32 -5.15
CA ASN A 251 6.41 13.37 -3.75
C ASN A 251 5.69 12.26 -2.99
N THR A 252 6.37 11.60 -2.06
CA THR A 252 5.76 10.60 -1.18
C THR A 252 5.93 11.05 0.26
N HIS A 253 4.81 11.29 0.94
CA HIS A 253 4.77 11.68 2.34
C HIS A 253 4.40 10.48 3.20
N VAL A 254 5.12 10.28 4.31
CA VAL A 254 4.73 9.33 5.35
C VAL A 254 3.82 10.06 6.32
N CYS A 255 2.59 9.57 6.45
CA CYS A 255 1.56 10.16 7.30
C CYS A 255 1.26 9.22 8.48
N GLN A 256 1.14 9.75 9.67
CA GLN A 256 0.73 9.00 10.85
C GLN A 256 -0.78 9.02 11.02
N ILE A 257 -1.34 7.91 11.51
CA ILE A 257 -2.75 7.83 11.92
C ILE A 257 -2.82 8.07 13.41
N TYR A 258 -3.38 9.20 13.80
CA TYR A 258 -3.61 9.52 15.21
C TYR A 258 -4.88 8.85 15.71
N LYS A 259 -4.90 8.51 16.99
CA LYS A 259 -6.12 8.03 17.64
C LYS A 259 -7.20 9.11 17.58
N ARG A 260 -8.44 8.70 17.40
CA ARG A 260 -9.60 9.61 17.33
C ARG A 260 -9.79 10.49 18.57
N THR A 261 -9.12 10.17 19.67
CA THR A 261 -9.12 10.97 20.92
C THR A 261 -7.94 11.94 21.02
N GLU A 262 -7.02 11.93 20.05
CA GLU A 262 -5.74 12.66 20.10
C GLU A 262 -5.60 13.66 18.94
N PHE A 263 -6.71 14.10 18.32
CA PHE A 263 -6.67 15.12 17.27
C PHE A 263 -6.40 16.48 17.88
N ASP A 264 -5.18 16.95 17.71
CA ASP A 264 -4.70 18.23 18.19
C ASP A 264 -4.03 18.99 17.03
N GLY A 265 -4.47 20.23 16.79
CA GLY A 265 -4.06 21.01 15.63
C GLY A 265 -5.10 21.00 14.49
N PRO A 266 -4.76 21.51 13.29
CA PRO A 266 -3.47 22.12 12.96
C PRO A 266 -3.27 23.50 13.59
N TYR A 267 -2.06 23.74 14.09
CA TYR A 267 -1.64 25.05 14.56
C TYR A 267 -0.90 25.83 13.48
N PRO A 268 -1.06 27.17 13.41
CA PRO A 268 -0.34 27.95 12.43
C PRO A 268 1.17 27.95 12.74
N PHE A 269 1.98 27.55 11.78
CA PHE A 269 3.43 27.64 11.86
C PHE A 269 3.86 29.08 11.52
N ALA A 270 3.77 29.98 12.49
CA ALA A 270 4.19 31.37 12.35
C ALA A 270 5.66 31.54 12.80
N GLY A 271 6.59 31.18 11.91
CA GLY A 271 8.01 31.45 12.09
C GLY A 271 8.37 32.86 11.63
N LYS A 272 9.14 33.62 12.43
CA LYS A 272 9.88 34.75 11.88
C LYS A 272 11.08 34.17 11.10
N VAL A 273 11.32 34.69 9.90
CA VAL A 273 12.58 34.48 9.20
C VAL A 273 13.69 35.06 10.13
N ASN A 274 14.85 34.41 10.18
CA ASN A 274 16.00 34.97 10.91
C ASN A 274 16.20 36.42 10.51
N PRO A 275 16.45 37.30 11.48
CA PRO A 275 16.74 38.70 11.16
C PRO A 275 17.91 38.74 10.19
N THR A 276 17.81 39.59 9.18
CA THR A 276 18.94 39.90 8.30
C THR A 276 20.07 40.43 9.18
N GLU A 277 21.28 39.94 9.01
CA GLU A 277 22.47 40.55 9.59
C GLU A 277 22.59 41.94 8.94
N ASP A 278 22.48 42.97 9.78
CA ASP A 278 22.77 44.35 9.36
C ASP A 278 24.28 44.58 9.24
#